data_726125171ab9d5f64eead7b7d4774a72
#
_entry.id   726125171ab9d5f64eead7b7d4774a72
#
_cell.length_a   1.000
_cell.length_b   1.000
_cell.length_c   1.000
_cell.angle_alpha   90.00
_cell.angle_beta   90.00
_cell.angle_gamma   90.00
#
_symmetry.space_group_name_H-M   'P 1'
#
loop_
_entity.id
_entity.type
_entity.pdbx_description
1 polymer ?
#
loop_
_entity_poly.entity_id
_entity_poly.type
_entity_poly.pdbx_seq_one_letter_code
_entity_poly.pdbx_strand_id
1 'polypeptide(L)'
;MKKQILIMVAALGLLTACNPSKDSIGMPGDSGLTGDQLGSGFTTKQYADETYTTEAADGNYFSYFTSPSRVVTIYQLDDEGGRNVLAAGKPNGTFKIVPKRGNSSEQTYYVETRDFNGNTITAQKTATVFVPSELAPEMRLLASDSYGSKIWKWDFTDGPCWGNGQYAGNDGADFADNRGNQWWGVSTPEELTGQLNHSDTGVATGEESANATMVIYDDGNVACFDAGGNQIRKGKLSVEGWTGTGERYKNPDTGNPWQLATLKTTEGAILFPFKINGGGMKPTEFDILKLTSDQLVLVYGGNGAWGEATYWRFRSESDADGMLTDFGTKAWTWDFADGPCWGNGQYAGNDGADFADNRGNQWWGVSTPEELTGQLGHSDTGVATGEESADAYMTFDYATGKVTSYSGAGSQIRQGSFEISYNMGERLKNADSGVLWELGTLKTDAGSILFPFMINGGGTKPTDFDILKLTDNQLVLVYGGNGTWGEATYWRFKKK
;
A
#
# COMPACT_ATOMS: atom_id res chain seq x y z
N MET A 1 62.36 2.60 17.15
CA MET A 1 62.27 2.00 15.81
C MET A 1 62.29 0.48 15.78
N LYS A 2 63.12 -0.23 16.54
CA LYS A 2 63.20 -1.72 16.51
C LYS A 2 61.95 -2.47 17.02
N LYS A 3 61.18 -1.91 17.97
CA LYS A 3 59.95 -2.54 18.50
C LYS A 3 58.73 -2.44 17.56
N GLN A 4 58.64 -1.42 16.71
CA GLN A 4 57.55 -1.26 15.76
C GLN A 4 57.68 -2.18 14.54
N ILE A 5 58.93 -2.48 14.14
CA ILE A 5 59.20 -3.42 13.04
C ILE A 5 58.85 -4.85 13.42
N LEU A 6 59.05 -5.23 14.71
CA LEU A 6 58.71 -6.57 15.18
C LEU A 6 57.20 -6.84 15.22
N ILE A 7 56.40 -5.82 15.53
CA ILE A 7 54.92 -5.91 15.53
C ILE A 7 54.38 -5.99 14.09
N MET A 8 54.98 -5.29 13.13
CA MET A 8 54.58 -5.37 11.72
C MET A 8 54.90 -6.73 11.09
N VAL A 9 56.04 -7.36 11.47
CA VAL A 9 56.38 -8.69 10.96
C VAL A 9 55.48 -9.76 11.57
N ALA A 10 55.06 -9.62 12.84
CA ALA A 10 54.10 -10.51 13.47
C ALA A 10 52.69 -10.38 12.87
N ALA A 11 52.26 -9.15 12.50
CA ALA A 11 50.96 -8.91 11.83
C ALA A 11 50.94 -9.46 10.39
N LEU A 12 52.05 -9.37 9.63
CA LEU A 12 52.16 -10.00 8.31
C LEU A 12 52.19 -11.53 8.38
N GLY A 13 52.81 -12.10 9.42
CA GLY A 13 52.85 -13.56 9.63
C GLY A 13 51.47 -14.15 9.94
N LEU A 14 50.59 -13.38 10.59
CA LEU A 14 49.21 -13.81 10.89
C LEU A 14 48.28 -13.75 9.69
N LEU A 15 48.55 -12.88 8.68
CA LEU A 15 47.76 -12.80 7.44
C LEU A 15 48.07 -13.94 6.46
N THR A 16 49.22 -14.59 6.57
CA THR A 16 49.57 -15.74 5.72
C THR A 16 49.09 -17.08 6.32
N ALA A 17 48.70 -17.10 7.60
CA ALA A 17 48.19 -18.31 8.26
C ALA A 17 46.67 -18.56 8.00
N CYS A 18 45.99 -17.64 7.34
CA CYS A 18 44.58 -17.79 6.95
C CYS A 18 44.41 -18.14 5.47
N ASN A 19 45.42 -18.69 4.80
CA ASN A 19 45.18 -19.36 3.54
C ASN A 19 44.65 -20.78 3.91
N PRO A 20 43.33 -21.07 3.71
CA PRO A 20 42.88 -22.43 3.89
C PRO A 20 43.70 -23.29 2.93
N SER A 21 44.55 -24.17 3.47
CA SER A 21 45.23 -25.16 2.66
C SER A 21 44.14 -25.85 1.85
N LYS A 22 44.36 -25.96 0.55
CA LYS A 22 43.54 -26.80 -0.33
C LYS A 22 43.72 -28.30 -0.05
N ASP A 23 44.27 -28.64 1.09
CA ASP A 23 44.25 -29.99 1.58
C ASP A 23 42.83 -30.30 1.98
N SER A 24 42.10 -30.82 1.01
CA SER A 24 40.84 -31.49 1.17
C SER A 24 40.96 -32.50 2.32
N ILE A 25 40.64 -32.08 3.53
CA ILE A 25 40.05 -33.02 4.47
C ILE A 25 38.72 -33.33 3.84
N GLY A 26 38.75 -34.30 2.90
CA GLY A 26 37.57 -34.73 2.19
C GLY A 26 36.55 -35.15 3.21
N MET A 27 35.54 -34.36 3.39
CA MET A 27 34.27 -34.93 3.80
C MET A 27 33.86 -35.85 2.65
N PRO A 28 33.82 -37.17 2.86
CA PRO A 28 33.38 -38.06 1.79
C PRO A 28 31.97 -37.69 1.41
N GLY A 29 31.76 -37.28 0.18
CA GLY A 29 30.41 -37.12 -0.39
C GLY A 29 30.06 -35.80 -1.01
N ASP A 30 30.93 -34.77 -1.06
CA ASP A 30 30.56 -33.44 -1.57
C ASP A 30 31.02 -33.15 -3.01
N SER A 31 31.89 -33.95 -3.59
CA SER A 31 32.20 -33.92 -5.01
C SER A 31 31.08 -34.64 -5.76
N GLY A 32 30.10 -33.88 -6.27
CA GLY A 32 28.98 -34.45 -7.00
C GLY A 32 27.64 -34.39 -6.25
N LEU A 33 27.52 -33.49 -5.25
CA LEU A 33 26.23 -33.23 -4.63
C LEU A 33 25.22 -32.84 -5.71
N THR A 34 24.11 -33.56 -5.76
CA THR A 34 22.99 -33.26 -6.66
C THR A 34 21.87 -32.52 -5.94
N GLY A 35 20.97 -31.86 -6.70
CA GLY A 35 19.75 -31.28 -6.15
C GLY A 35 18.88 -32.29 -5.40
N ASP A 36 18.79 -33.54 -5.90
CA ASP A 36 18.02 -34.61 -5.24
C ASP A 36 18.62 -35.01 -3.89
N GLN A 37 19.94 -35.09 -3.81
CA GLN A 37 20.64 -35.38 -2.55
C GLN A 37 20.47 -34.22 -1.54
N LEU A 38 20.58 -32.97 -2.01
CA LEU A 38 20.28 -31.80 -1.19
C LEU A 38 18.83 -31.83 -0.69
N GLY A 39 17.89 -32.10 -1.60
CA GLY A 39 16.47 -32.20 -1.28
C GLY A 39 16.15 -33.30 -0.29
N SER A 40 16.78 -34.48 -0.40
CA SER A 40 16.60 -35.60 0.51
C SER A 40 17.19 -35.32 1.89
N GLY A 41 18.29 -34.56 1.94
CA GLY A 41 18.91 -34.12 3.19
C GLY A 41 18.27 -32.92 3.86
N PHE A 42 17.33 -32.26 3.22
CA PHE A 42 16.61 -31.10 3.75
C PHE A 42 15.24 -31.50 4.30
N THR A 43 15.05 -31.31 5.59
CA THR A 43 13.81 -31.69 6.30
C THR A 43 13.14 -30.47 6.88
N THR A 44 11.80 -30.43 6.82
CA THR A 44 10.96 -29.38 7.39
C THR A 44 9.88 -29.95 8.28
N LYS A 45 9.42 -29.12 9.23
CA LYS A 45 8.17 -29.29 9.97
C LYS A 45 7.34 -28.02 9.82
N GLN A 46 6.04 -28.17 9.69
CA GLN A 46 5.08 -27.07 9.55
C GLN A 46 4.34 -26.83 10.86
N TYR A 47 4.03 -25.57 11.13
CA TYR A 47 3.35 -25.12 12.34
C TYR A 47 2.24 -24.12 12.00
N ALA A 48 1.21 -24.10 12.86
CA ALA A 48 0.06 -23.22 12.69
C ALA A 48 0.41 -21.74 12.85
N ASP A 49 1.36 -21.43 13.74
CA ASP A 49 1.71 -20.05 14.11
C ASP A 49 3.21 -19.85 14.41
N GLU A 50 3.60 -18.62 14.65
CA GLU A 50 4.98 -18.20 14.90
C GLU A 50 5.60 -18.69 16.22
N THR A 51 4.80 -19.31 17.10
CA THR A 51 5.34 -19.88 18.33
C THR A 51 6.05 -21.23 18.10
N TYR A 52 5.81 -21.85 16.93
CA TYR A 52 6.36 -23.16 16.53
C TYR A 52 6.05 -24.28 17.55
N THR A 53 4.88 -24.20 18.20
CA THR A 53 4.47 -25.19 19.21
C THR A 53 3.43 -26.17 18.70
N THR A 54 2.54 -25.75 17.80
CA THR A 54 1.44 -26.56 17.26
C THR A 54 1.75 -26.97 15.84
N GLU A 55 2.12 -28.24 15.60
CA GLU A 55 2.33 -28.77 14.25
C GLU A 55 0.99 -28.78 13.47
N ALA A 56 1.03 -28.31 12.20
CA ALA A 56 -0.10 -28.30 11.29
C ALA A 56 0.37 -28.69 9.90
N ALA A 57 -0.36 -29.61 9.24
CA ALA A 57 0.03 -30.12 7.92
C ALA A 57 -0.05 -29.07 6.80
N ASP A 58 -0.83 -28.02 7.02
CA ASP A 58 -1.02 -26.87 6.13
C ASP A 58 -0.55 -25.55 6.78
N GLY A 59 0.30 -25.65 7.80
CA GLY A 59 0.81 -24.47 8.50
C GLY A 59 1.77 -23.65 7.63
N ASN A 60 1.75 -22.33 7.80
CA ASN A 60 2.57 -21.41 7.04
C ASN A 60 3.96 -21.15 7.64
N TYR A 61 4.20 -21.64 8.85
CA TYR A 61 5.45 -21.46 9.58
C TYR A 61 6.24 -22.77 9.56
N PHE A 62 7.54 -22.69 9.20
CA PHE A 62 8.38 -23.85 8.97
C PHE A 62 9.62 -23.78 9.87
N SER A 63 9.95 -24.90 10.53
CA SER A 63 11.32 -25.15 10.96
C SER A 63 12.01 -26.05 9.94
N TYR A 64 13.31 -25.88 9.78
CA TYR A 64 14.11 -26.71 8.87
C TYR A 64 15.46 -27.11 9.47
N PHE A 65 15.99 -28.23 8.99
CA PHE A 65 17.36 -28.62 9.21
C PHE A 65 17.91 -29.40 8.01
N THR A 66 19.24 -29.39 7.87
CA THR A 66 19.95 -30.16 6.82
C THR A 66 20.77 -31.29 7.43
N SER A 67 20.74 -32.44 6.79
CA SER A 67 21.54 -33.62 7.15
C SER A 67 22.21 -34.21 5.89
N PRO A 68 23.56 -34.19 5.76
CA PRO A 68 24.52 -33.56 6.67
C PRO A 68 24.33 -32.04 6.81
N SER A 69 24.82 -31.46 7.90
CA SER A 69 24.70 -30.03 8.19
C SER A 69 25.35 -29.18 7.09
N ARG A 70 24.53 -28.33 6.42
CA ARG A 70 24.93 -27.45 5.31
C ARG A 70 24.27 -26.11 5.44
N VAL A 71 25.01 -25.06 5.18
CA VAL A 71 24.45 -23.71 5.06
C VAL A 71 23.61 -23.63 3.79
N VAL A 72 22.36 -23.19 3.92
CA VAL A 72 21.41 -23.09 2.80
C VAL A 72 20.82 -21.69 2.70
N THR A 73 20.34 -21.37 1.49
CA THR A 73 19.41 -20.28 1.21
C THR A 73 18.09 -20.88 0.76
N ILE A 74 16.99 -20.44 1.37
CA ILE A 74 15.65 -20.89 1.03
C ILE A 74 14.93 -19.69 0.41
N TYR A 75 14.32 -19.89 -0.76
CA TYR A 75 13.62 -18.81 -1.49
C TYR A 75 12.43 -19.34 -2.28
N GLN A 76 11.51 -18.46 -2.58
CA GLN A 76 10.48 -18.64 -3.62
C GLN A 76 10.85 -17.82 -4.85
N LEU A 77 10.33 -18.19 -6.01
CA LEU A 77 10.34 -17.34 -7.18
C LEU A 77 9.03 -16.57 -7.21
N ASP A 78 9.10 -15.28 -7.49
CA ASP A 78 7.94 -14.48 -7.86
C ASP A 78 7.50 -14.79 -9.30
N ASP A 79 6.42 -14.16 -9.73
CA ASP A 79 5.84 -14.38 -11.07
C ASP A 79 6.79 -13.94 -12.21
N GLU A 80 7.84 -13.17 -11.90
CA GLU A 80 8.85 -12.67 -12.84
C GLU A 80 10.16 -13.46 -12.79
N GLY A 81 10.25 -14.45 -11.89
CA GLY A 81 11.44 -15.28 -11.67
C GLY A 81 12.44 -14.62 -10.72
N GLY A 82 12.09 -13.51 -10.08
CA GLY A 82 12.84 -12.89 -9.00
C GLY A 82 12.86 -13.79 -7.75
N ARG A 83 13.89 -13.63 -6.90
CA ARG A 83 14.05 -14.45 -5.70
C ARG A 83 13.56 -13.71 -4.45
N ASN A 84 12.49 -14.22 -3.87
CA ASN A 84 12.06 -13.85 -2.53
C ASN A 84 12.74 -14.77 -1.50
N VAL A 85 13.76 -14.26 -0.78
CA VAL A 85 14.53 -15.05 0.17
C VAL A 85 13.78 -15.19 1.49
N LEU A 86 13.44 -16.43 1.86
CA LEU A 86 12.71 -16.78 3.09
C LEU A 86 13.66 -17.02 4.28
N ALA A 87 14.81 -17.63 4.03
CA ALA A 87 15.87 -17.83 5.03
C ALA A 87 17.22 -18.02 4.35
N ALA A 88 18.31 -17.61 5.02
CA ALA A 88 19.67 -17.77 4.50
C ALA A 88 20.73 -17.92 5.61
N GLY A 89 21.88 -18.50 5.23
CA GLY A 89 23.12 -18.46 6.02
C GLY A 89 23.19 -19.42 7.20
N LYS A 90 22.26 -20.39 7.32
CA LYS A 90 22.23 -21.35 8.42
C LYS A 90 21.89 -22.76 7.94
N PRO A 91 22.38 -23.82 8.65
CA PRO A 91 22.04 -25.23 8.37
C PRO A 91 20.68 -25.63 8.97
N ASN A 92 20.14 -24.86 9.89
CA ASN A 92 18.82 -25.02 10.50
C ASN A 92 18.25 -23.65 10.88
N GLY A 93 16.95 -23.58 11.03
CA GLY A 93 16.26 -22.33 11.37
C GLY A 93 14.79 -22.41 11.11
N THR A 94 14.19 -21.24 10.90
CA THR A 94 12.77 -21.10 10.61
C THR A 94 12.56 -20.18 9.40
N PHE A 95 11.42 -20.36 8.72
CA PHE A 95 10.94 -19.45 7.69
C PHE A 95 9.42 -19.49 7.63
N LYS A 96 8.83 -18.53 6.93
CA LYS A 96 7.38 -18.44 6.71
C LYS A 96 7.11 -18.35 5.21
N ILE A 97 6.07 -19.05 4.74
CA ILE A 97 5.49 -18.88 3.42
C ILE A 97 4.20 -18.09 3.57
N VAL A 98 4.09 -16.98 2.84
CA VAL A 98 2.90 -16.13 2.83
C VAL A 98 2.33 -16.15 1.41
N PRO A 99 1.39 -17.08 1.11
CA PRO A 99 0.78 -17.14 -0.20
C PRO A 99 -0.14 -15.94 -0.41
N LYS A 100 -0.24 -15.44 -1.63
CA LYS A 100 -1.28 -14.49 -2.00
C LYS A 100 -2.64 -15.14 -1.84
N ARG A 101 -3.65 -14.37 -1.44
CA ARG A 101 -5.04 -14.85 -1.31
C ARG A 101 -5.54 -15.43 -2.63
N GLY A 102 -6.35 -16.49 -2.55
CA GLY A 102 -6.90 -17.15 -3.73
C GLY A 102 -5.90 -17.98 -4.56
N ASN A 103 -4.62 -17.96 -4.24
CA ASN A 103 -3.62 -18.79 -4.92
C ASN A 103 -3.73 -20.27 -4.56
N SER A 104 -2.92 -21.11 -5.21
CA SER A 104 -2.82 -22.52 -4.87
C SER A 104 -2.32 -22.72 -3.44
N SER A 105 -2.90 -23.66 -2.71
CA SER A 105 -2.37 -24.08 -1.41
C SER A 105 -1.05 -24.85 -1.55
N GLU A 106 -0.76 -25.44 -2.70
CA GLU A 106 0.54 -26.03 -2.98
C GLU A 106 1.52 -24.93 -3.39
N GLN A 107 2.51 -24.69 -2.57
CA GLN A 107 3.54 -23.67 -2.76
C GLN A 107 4.88 -24.32 -3.06
N THR A 108 5.56 -23.83 -4.09
CA THR A 108 6.91 -24.26 -4.45
C THR A 108 7.93 -23.32 -3.79
N TYR A 109 9.01 -23.89 -3.25
CA TYR A 109 10.17 -23.17 -2.78
C TYR A 109 11.45 -23.90 -3.13
N TYR A 110 12.57 -23.21 -3.10
CA TYR A 110 13.86 -23.72 -3.51
C TYR A 110 14.82 -23.67 -2.33
N VAL A 111 15.64 -24.71 -2.24
CA VAL A 111 16.74 -24.83 -1.27
C VAL A 111 18.03 -24.82 -2.03
N GLU A 112 18.90 -23.87 -1.78
CA GLU A 112 20.15 -23.65 -2.48
C GLU A 112 21.33 -23.76 -1.51
N THR A 113 22.39 -24.42 -1.95
CA THR A 113 23.70 -24.44 -1.28
C THR A 113 24.82 -24.34 -2.30
N ARG A 114 26.06 -24.25 -1.84
CA ARG A 114 27.26 -24.38 -2.69
C ARG A 114 28.05 -25.61 -2.34
N ASP A 115 28.57 -26.30 -3.37
CA ASP A 115 29.55 -27.35 -3.18
C ASP A 115 30.96 -26.77 -2.87
N PHE A 116 31.94 -27.65 -2.59
CA PHE A 116 33.31 -27.21 -2.33
C PHE A 116 34.00 -26.55 -3.53
N ASN A 117 33.51 -26.78 -4.73
CA ASN A 117 34.02 -26.14 -5.95
C ASN A 117 33.39 -24.76 -6.20
N GLY A 118 32.43 -24.35 -5.35
CA GLY A 118 31.67 -23.11 -5.49
C GLY A 118 30.48 -23.20 -6.45
N ASN A 119 30.14 -24.39 -6.98
CA ASN A 119 28.97 -24.60 -7.81
C ASN A 119 27.69 -24.47 -6.98
N THR A 120 26.72 -23.83 -7.54
CA THR A 120 25.38 -23.70 -6.94
C THR A 120 24.59 -24.98 -7.16
N ILE A 121 24.09 -25.57 -6.08
CA ILE A 121 23.24 -26.76 -6.08
C ILE A 121 21.86 -26.34 -5.56
N THR A 122 20.81 -26.63 -6.32
CA THR A 122 19.44 -26.24 -5.98
C THR A 122 18.53 -27.48 -5.95
N ALA A 123 17.72 -27.57 -4.92
CA ALA A 123 16.61 -28.52 -4.82
C ALA A 123 15.28 -27.80 -4.81
N GLN A 124 14.31 -28.28 -5.59
CA GLN A 124 12.93 -27.81 -5.53
C GLN A 124 12.16 -28.61 -4.49
N LYS A 125 11.33 -27.94 -3.72
CA LYS A 125 10.41 -28.49 -2.73
C LYS A 125 9.02 -27.93 -2.92
N THR A 126 8.00 -28.69 -2.53
CA THR A 126 6.62 -28.23 -2.41
C THR A 126 6.11 -28.44 -1.00
N ALA A 127 5.18 -27.61 -0.58
CA ALA A 127 4.45 -27.76 0.66
C ALA A 127 3.02 -27.26 0.48
N THR A 128 2.07 -27.96 1.10
CA THR A 128 0.71 -27.43 1.22
C THR A 128 0.70 -26.44 2.38
N VAL A 129 0.17 -25.25 2.17
CA VAL A 129 0.06 -24.19 3.18
C VAL A 129 -1.36 -23.67 3.26
N PHE A 130 -1.71 -23.05 4.38
CA PHE A 130 -2.97 -22.34 4.51
C PHE A 130 -2.96 -21.10 3.61
N VAL A 131 -3.94 -21.01 2.71
CA VAL A 131 -4.16 -19.85 1.84
C VAL A 131 -5.47 -19.21 2.28
N PRO A 132 -5.44 -17.94 2.71
CA PRO A 132 -6.66 -17.21 3.02
C PRO A 132 -7.58 -17.15 1.79
N SER A 133 -8.89 -17.27 2.01
CA SER A 133 -9.87 -17.05 0.95
C SER A 133 -9.76 -15.64 0.40
N GLU A 134 -10.16 -15.42 -0.86
CA GLU A 134 -10.31 -14.08 -1.38
C GLU A 134 -11.24 -13.25 -0.49
N LEU A 135 -10.86 -11.99 -0.28
CA LEU A 135 -11.74 -11.06 0.42
C LEU A 135 -12.88 -10.64 -0.51
N ALA A 136 -14.06 -10.46 0.08
CA ALA A 136 -15.14 -9.78 -0.59
C ALA A 136 -14.71 -8.35 -1.00
N PRO A 137 -15.18 -7.81 -2.13
CA PRO A 137 -14.71 -6.51 -2.65
C PRO A 137 -14.78 -5.37 -1.61
N GLU A 138 -15.86 -5.31 -0.83
CA GLU A 138 -16.04 -4.33 0.23
C GLU A 138 -15.04 -4.50 1.39
N MET A 139 -14.67 -5.75 1.70
CA MET A 139 -13.67 -6.01 2.73
C MET A 139 -12.25 -5.66 2.26
N ARG A 140 -11.94 -5.75 0.98
CA ARG A 140 -10.68 -5.23 0.43
C ARG A 140 -10.56 -3.73 0.61
N LEU A 141 -11.69 -3.01 0.43
CA LEU A 141 -11.73 -1.55 0.64
C LEU A 141 -11.61 -1.19 2.13
N LEU A 142 -12.19 -1.99 3.04
CA LEU A 142 -12.18 -1.75 4.48
C LEU A 142 -10.89 -2.21 5.17
N ALA A 143 -10.33 -3.37 4.72
CA ALA A 143 -9.23 -4.05 5.40
C ALA A 143 -8.14 -4.35 4.42
N SER A 144 -7.26 -4.01 3.93
CA SER A 144 -6.28 -4.33 2.90
C SER A 144 -6.04 -5.82 2.66
N ASP A 145 -6.10 -6.23 1.43
CA ASP A 145 -5.73 -7.57 0.98
C ASP A 145 -4.23 -7.85 1.17
N SER A 146 -3.40 -6.81 0.94
CA SER A 146 -1.93 -6.94 0.97
C SER A 146 -1.37 -6.99 2.39
N TYR A 147 -2.00 -6.27 3.33
CA TYR A 147 -1.48 -6.12 4.69
C TYR A 147 -2.31 -6.82 5.77
N GLY A 148 -3.45 -7.42 5.41
CA GLY A 148 -4.37 -8.08 6.34
C GLY A 148 -5.12 -7.12 7.28
N SER A 149 -4.85 -5.82 7.18
CA SER A 149 -5.54 -4.77 7.96
C SER A 149 -5.33 -3.40 7.35
N LYS A 150 -6.24 -2.48 7.69
CA LYS A 150 -6.18 -1.08 7.26
C LYS A 150 -6.45 -0.16 8.44
N ILE A 151 -5.69 0.94 8.51
CA ILE A 151 -5.84 1.96 9.54
C ILE A 151 -6.74 3.07 9.01
N TRP A 152 -7.77 3.41 9.76
CA TRP A 152 -8.69 4.50 9.51
C TRP A 152 -8.54 5.58 10.57
N LYS A 153 -8.53 6.83 10.14
CA LYS A 153 -8.45 8.04 10.97
C LYS A 153 -9.62 8.96 10.66
N TRP A 154 -9.83 9.97 11.48
CA TRP A 154 -10.78 11.04 11.18
C TRP A 154 -10.39 11.78 9.90
N ASP A 155 -11.36 12.04 9.03
CA ASP A 155 -11.15 12.81 7.80
C ASP A 155 -11.53 14.28 8.00
N PHE A 156 -10.54 15.15 8.15
CA PHE A 156 -10.71 16.59 8.26
C PHE A 156 -10.47 17.34 6.92
N THR A 157 -10.14 16.63 5.84
CA THR A 157 -9.67 17.28 4.61
C THR A 157 -10.77 18.00 3.85
N ASP A 158 -11.96 17.41 3.79
CA ASP A 158 -13.06 17.94 3.00
C ASP A 158 -14.26 18.42 3.85
N GLY A 159 -14.02 18.87 5.06
CA GLY A 159 -15.02 19.43 5.96
C GLY A 159 -15.31 18.56 7.19
N PRO A 160 -16.56 18.64 7.73
CA PRO A 160 -16.84 18.00 8.99
C PRO A 160 -16.62 16.49 8.96
N CYS A 161 -15.86 15.97 9.93
CA CYS A 161 -15.58 14.53 10.07
C CYS A 161 -16.66 13.79 10.86
N TRP A 162 -17.39 14.50 11.73
CA TRP A 162 -18.49 14.00 12.53
C TRP A 162 -19.54 15.08 12.70
N GLY A 163 -20.81 14.72 12.59
CA GLY A 163 -21.87 15.72 12.65
C GLY A 163 -23.27 15.13 12.44
N ASN A 164 -24.25 15.99 12.23
CA ASN A 164 -25.60 15.58 11.93
C ASN A 164 -26.14 16.21 10.64
N GLY A 165 -27.26 15.64 10.17
CA GLY A 165 -27.95 16.11 8.97
C GLY A 165 -29.30 15.45 8.82
N GLN A 166 -29.96 15.67 7.69
CA GLN A 166 -31.26 15.09 7.39
C GLN A 166 -31.10 13.71 6.76
N TYR A 167 -31.64 12.69 7.43
CA TYR A 167 -31.58 11.30 6.98
C TYR A 167 -32.37 11.13 5.67
N ALA A 168 -31.68 10.61 4.64
CA ALA A 168 -32.26 10.32 3.32
C ALA A 168 -33.03 11.50 2.66
N GLY A 169 -32.76 12.73 3.08
CA GLY A 169 -33.36 13.91 2.50
C GLY A 169 -32.94 14.22 1.06
N ASN A 170 -31.72 13.80 0.69
CA ASN A 170 -31.15 13.89 -0.65
C ASN A 170 -30.62 12.53 -1.08
N ASP A 171 -29.98 12.48 -2.26
CA ASP A 171 -29.14 11.37 -2.69
C ASP A 171 -27.96 11.17 -1.71
N GLY A 172 -27.64 9.93 -1.40
CA GLY A 172 -26.56 9.59 -0.49
C GLY A 172 -25.17 9.98 -1.01
N ALA A 173 -24.96 10.08 -2.33
CA ALA A 173 -23.73 10.63 -2.89
C ALA A 173 -23.63 12.13 -2.62
N ASP A 174 -24.74 12.88 -2.84
CA ASP A 174 -24.77 14.31 -2.52
C ASP A 174 -24.52 14.58 -1.04
N PHE A 175 -25.10 13.75 -0.14
CA PHE A 175 -24.81 13.83 1.30
C PHE A 175 -23.34 13.55 1.61
N ALA A 176 -22.75 12.54 0.99
CA ALA A 176 -21.38 12.14 1.25
C ALA A 176 -20.35 13.08 0.63
N ASP A 177 -20.53 13.48 -0.63
CA ASP A 177 -19.52 14.20 -1.41
C ASP A 177 -19.70 15.72 -1.37
N ASN A 178 -20.96 16.20 -1.44
CA ASN A 178 -21.31 17.63 -1.51
C ASN A 178 -21.90 18.17 -0.21
N ARG A 179 -22.05 17.32 0.82
CA ARG A 179 -22.65 17.67 2.12
C ARG A 179 -24.11 18.13 2.04
N GLY A 180 -24.82 17.67 1.02
CA GLY A 180 -26.24 17.93 0.88
C GLY A 180 -27.04 17.49 2.10
N ASN A 181 -27.80 18.40 2.71
CA ASN A 181 -28.59 18.19 3.91
C ASN A 181 -27.80 17.86 5.20
N GLN A 182 -26.49 18.14 5.24
CA GLN A 182 -25.75 18.19 6.51
C GLN A 182 -26.05 19.54 7.19
N TRP A 183 -26.29 19.49 8.51
CA TRP A 183 -26.72 20.69 9.28
C TRP A 183 -25.59 21.24 10.14
N TRP A 184 -24.91 20.39 10.87
CA TRP A 184 -23.85 20.74 11.79
C TRP A 184 -22.77 19.64 11.80
N GLY A 185 -21.54 20.04 12.09
CA GLY A 185 -20.46 19.09 12.25
C GLY A 185 -19.16 19.75 12.70
N VAL A 186 -18.22 18.93 13.10
CA VAL A 186 -16.87 19.31 13.53
C VAL A 186 -15.88 19.10 12.41
N SER A 187 -15.10 20.14 12.12
CA SER A 187 -14.19 20.19 10.96
C SER A 187 -12.71 20.26 11.35
N THR A 188 -12.40 20.42 12.64
CA THR A 188 -11.02 20.50 13.11
C THR A 188 -10.76 19.54 14.26
N PRO A 189 -9.47 19.14 14.48
CA PRO A 189 -9.09 18.31 15.61
C PRO A 189 -9.51 18.92 16.97
N GLU A 190 -9.45 20.22 17.11
CA GLU A 190 -9.81 20.94 18.34
C GLU A 190 -11.31 20.88 18.61
N GLU A 191 -12.14 21.10 17.57
CA GLU A 191 -13.60 20.97 17.68
C GLU A 191 -13.99 19.54 18.04
N LEU A 192 -13.38 18.53 17.41
CA LEU A 192 -13.65 17.13 17.72
C LEU A 192 -13.27 16.81 19.17
N THR A 193 -12.10 17.25 19.62
CA THR A 193 -11.65 17.08 21.01
C THR A 193 -12.63 17.71 21.99
N GLY A 194 -13.19 18.88 21.65
CA GLY A 194 -14.25 19.50 22.43
C GLY A 194 -15.49 18.62 22.58
N GLN A 195 -15.92 17.96 21.51
CA GLN A 195 -17.07 17.03 21.56
C GLN A 195 -16.76 15.73 22.31
N LEU A 196 -15.55 15.20 22.18
CA LEU A 196 -15.10 13.99 22.87
C LEU A 196 -15.10 14.13 24.41
N ASN A 197 -15.02 15.35 24.92
CA ASN A 197 -15.03 15.65 26.34
C ASN A 197 -16.43 15.84 26.95
N HIS A 198 -17.49 15.68 26.17
CA HIS A 198 -18.86 15.82 26.69
C HIS A 198 -19.25 14.61 27.55
N SER A 199 -19.75 14.87 28.75
CA SER A 199 -20.09 13.83 29.75
C SER A 199 -21.28 12.97 29.35
N ASP A 200 -22.15 13.44 28.46
CA ASP A 200 -23.32 12.71 27.97
C ASP A 200 -23.00 11.67 26.89
N THR A 201 -21.79 11.67 26.35
CA THR A 201 -21.34 10.69 25.37
C THR A 201 -20.96 9.34 25.98
N GLY A 202 -20.69 9.30 27.30
CA GLY A 202 -20.21 8.12 27.99
C GLY A 202 -18.76 7.75 27.70
N VAL A 203 -17.98 8.66 27.10
CA VAL A 203 -16.54 8.50 26.88
C VAL A 203 -15.80 9.16 28.06
N ALA A 204 -14.82 8.47 28.63
CA ALA A 204 -13.97 9.05 29.66
C ALA A 204 -13.09 10.15 29.05
N THR A 205 -12.93 11.25 29.76
CA THR A 205 -12.11 12.38 29.34
C THR A 205 -10.68 11.93 29.01
N GLY A 206 -10.23 12.14 27.77
CA GLY A 206 -8.90 11.77 27.29
C GLY A 206 -8.77 10.31 26.81
N GLU A 207 -9.83 9.48 26.86
CA GLU A 207 -9.82 8.12 26.32
C GLU A 207 -9.66 8.13 24.80
N GLU A 208 -10.22 9.12 24.12
CA GLU A 208 -10.18 9.25 22.67
C GLU A 208 -9.83 10.68 22.27
N SER A 209 -9.12 10.84 21.18
CA SER A 209 -8.73 12.14 20.64
C SER A 209 -8.90 12.17 19.12
N ALA A 210 -8.70 13.36 18.53
CA ALA A 210 -8.69 13.52 17.09
C ALA A 210 -7.59 12.69 16.38
N ASN A 211 -6.57 12.25 17.12
CA ASN A 211 -5.48 11.40 16.63
C ASN A 211 -5.70 9.91 16.92
N ALA A 212 -6.87 9.53 17.46
CA ALA A 212 -7.23 8.12 17.63
C ALA A 212 -7.36 7.42 16.27
N THR A 213 -7.09 6.12 16.24
CA THR A 213 -7.13 5.31 15.03
C THR A 213 -8.07 4.13 15.19
N MET A 214 -8.62 3.68 14.08
CA MET A 214 -9.42 2.45 13.98
C MET A 214 -8.72 1.52 12.99
N VAL A 215 -8.42 0.30 13.42
CA VAL A 215 -7.83 -0.74 12.56
C VAL A 215 -8.92 -1.75 12.24
N ILE A 216 -9.18 -1.95 10.96
CA ILE A 216 -10.08 -2.99 10.46
C ILE A 216 -9.22 -4.10 9.88
N TYR A 217 -9.42 -5.32 10.37
CA TYR A 217 -8.70 -6.51 9.94
C TYR A 217 -9.50 -7.29 8.89
N ASP A 218 -8.81 -8.02 8.06
CA ASP A 218 -9.36 -8.81 6.97
C ASP A 218 -10.30 -9.95 7.41
N ASP A 219 -10.23 -10.34 8.67
CA ASP A 219 -11.14 -11.33 9.32
C ASP A 219 -12.40 -10.68 9.92
N GLY A 220 -12.61 -9.38 9.69
CA GLY A 220 -13.71 -8.59 10.22
C GLY A 220 -13.53 -8.14 11.67
N ASN A 221 -12.41 -8.44 12.32
CA ASN A 221 -12.12 -7.82 13.60
C ASN A 221 -11.86 -6.32 13.42
N VAL A 222 -12.19 -5.54 14.45
CA VAL A 222 -11.92 -4.11 14.50
C VAL A 222 -11.39 -3.73 15.87
N ALA A 223 -10.39 -2.86 15.91
CA ALA A 223 -9.81 -2.31 17.13
C ALA A 223 -9.63 -0.81 17.01
N CYS A 224 -9.98 -0.04 18.06
CA CYS A 224 -9.70 1.39 18.13
C CYS A 224 -8.60 1.63 19.16
N PHE A 225 -7.72 2.58 18.83
CA PHE A 225 -6.56 2.94 19.64
C PHE A 225 -6.56 4.44 19.93
N ASP A 226 -6.10 4.82 21.11
CA ASP A 226 -5.85 6.23 21.44
C ASP A 226 -4.60 6.75 20.69
N ALA A 227 -4.30 8.04 20.86
CA ALA A 227 -3.11 8.67 20.27
C ALA A 227 -1.77 8.09 20.76
N GLY A 228 -1.77 7.39 21.90
CA GLY A 228 -0.60 6.70 22.45
C GLY A 228 -0.45 5.25 21.99
N GLY A 229 -1.37 4.76 21.14
CA GLY A 229 -1.38 3.39 20.65
C GLY A 229 -1.99 2.37 21.63
N ASN A 230 -2.66 2.82 22.71
CA ASN A 230 -3.35 1.91 23.62
C ASN A 230 -4.72 1.55 23.05
N GLN A 231 -5.08 0.27 23.08
CA GLN A 231 -6.39 -0.18 22.61
C GLN A 231 -7.51 0.29 23.56
N ILE A 232 -8.44 1.09 23.02
CA ILE A 232 -9.58 1.62 23.77
C ILE A 232 -10.89 0.85 23.49
N ARG A 233 -11.04 0.27 22.29
CA ARG A 233 -12.21 -0.55 21.91
C ARG A 233 -11.80 -1.67 20.98
N LYS A 234 -12.60 -2.71 20.95
CA LYS A 234 -12.51 -3.81 19.98
C LYS A 234 -13.87 -4.40 19.70
N GLY A 235 -14.01 -5.04 18.56
CA GLY A 235 -15.23 -5.73 18.18
C GLY A 235 -15.10 -6.43 16.84
N LYS A 236 -16.25 -6.68 16.23
CA LYS A 236 -16.33 -7.24 14.87
C LYS A 236 -17.21 -6.36 14.02
N LEU A 237 -16.94 -6.38 12.72
CA LEU A 237 -17.80 -5.78 11.70
C LEU A 237 -18.08 -6.76 10.56
N SER A 238 -19.16 -6.49 9.86
CA SER A 238 -19.52 -7.13 8.59
C SER A 238 -20.23 -6.10 7.70
N VAL A 239 -20.22 -6.35 6.40
CA VAL A 239 -20.94 -5.52 5.42
C VAL A 239 -22.01 -6.40 4.77
N GLU A 240 -23.23 -5.89 4.69
CA GLU A 240 -24.34 -6.54 4.02
C GLU A 240 -24.85 -5.72 2.84
N GLY A 241 -25.14 -6.40 1.74
CA GLY A 241 -25.77 -5.77 0.58
C GLY A 241 -24.85 -4.86 -0.26
N TRP A 242 -23.53 -5.10 -0.27
CA TRP A 242 -22.62 -4.32 -1.12
C TRP A 242 -22.97 -4.48 -2.60
N THR A 243 -23.25 -3.39 -3.28
CA THR A 243 -23.67 -3.41 -4.70
C THR A 243 -22.53 -3.58 -5.68
N GLY A 244 -21.32 -3.20 -5.29
CA GLY A 244 -20.11 -3.29 -6.14
C GLY A 244 -20.08 -2.36 -7.37
N THR A 245 -21.21 -1.81 -7.76
CA THR A 245 -21.38 -1.02 -8.99
C THR A 245 -21.52 0.48 -8.75
N GLY A 246 -21.58 0.89 -7.47
CA GLY A 246 -21.91 2.27 -7.09
C GLY A 246 -23.42 2.58 -7.16
N GLU A 247 -24.27 1.64 -7.58
CA GLU A 247 -25.71 1.77 -7.46
C GLU A 247 -26.14 1.78 -6.00
N ARG A 248 -27.03 2.70 -5.66
CA ARG A 248 -27.48 2.90 -4.28
C ARG A 248 -28.85 2.27 -4.06
N TYR A 249 -29.02 1.65 -2.90
CA TYR A 249 -30.36 1.24 -2.44
C TYR A 249 -31.22 2.49 -2.22
N LYS A 250 -32.47 2.41 -2.65
CA LYS A 250 -33.44 3.47 -2.40
C LYS A 250 -33.93 3.39 -0.96
N ASN A 251 -33.92 4.51 -0.28
CA ASN A 251 -34.60 4.62 1.00
C ASN A 251 -36.11 4.37 0.80
N PRO A 252 -36.71 3.45 1.54
CA PRO A 252 -38.11 3.05 1.30
C PRO A 252 -39.13 4.15 1.54
N ASP A 253 -38.84 5.12 2.40
CA ASP A 253 -39.75 6.17 2.78
C ASP A 253 -39.66 7.39 1.85
N THR A 254 -38.45 7.73 1.38
CA THR A 254 -38.25 8.91 0.49
C THR A 254 -38.13 8.55 -0.98
N GLY A 255 -37.75 7.31 -1.29
CA GLY A 255 -37.45 6.87 -2.65
C GLY A 255 -36.09 7.37 -3.18
N ASN A 256 -35.33 8.15 -2.40
CA ASN A 256 -34.03 8.66 -2.80
C ASN A 256 -32.98 7.53 -2.81
N PRO A 257 -32.05 7.50 -3.80
CA PRO A 257 -30.88 6.64 -3.75
C PRO A 257 -30.06 7.00 -2.52
N TRP A 258 -29.83 6.05 -1.59
CA TRP A 258 -29.23 6.39 -0.30
C TRP A 258 -27.93 5.64 -0.05
N GLN A 259 -27.99 4.41 0.40
CA GLN A 259 -26.82 3.65 0.84
C GLN A 259 -26.25 2.70 -0.22
N LEU A 260 -24.96 2.45 -0.16
CA LEU A 260 -24.27 1.42 -0.96
C LEU A 260 -24.38 0.04 -0.32
N ALA A 261 -24.44 0.01 1.01
CA ALA A 261 -24.49 -1.19 1.84
C ALA A 261 -24.83 -0.82 3.29
N THR A 262 -24.97 -1.83 4.13
CA THR A 262 -25.08 -1.68 5.59
C THR A 262 -23.84 -2.24 6.26
N LEU A 263 -23.16 -1.44 7.08
CA LEU A 263 -22.11 -1.89 8.00
C LEU A 263 -22.75 -2.30 9.33
N LYS A 264 -22.54 -3.54 9.76
CA LYS A 264 -22.93 -4.01 11.08
C LYS A 264 -21.72 -4.16 11.97
N THR A 265 -21.82 -3.71 13.21
CA THR A 265 -20.71 -3.76 14.16
C THR A 265 -21.17 -4.29 15.50
N THR A 266 -20.21 -4.81 16.30
CA THR A 266 -20.38 -4.92 17.74
C THR A 266 -20.53 -3.52 18.33
N GLU A 267 -21.34 -3.35 19.36
CA GLU A 267 -21.59 -2.05 20.00
C GLU A 267 -20.28 -1.34 20.38
N GLY A 268 -20.15 -0.11 19.92
CA GLY A 268 -19.00 0.74 20.21
C GLY A 268 -17.71 0.38 19.48
N ALA A 269 -17.77 -0.44 18.42
CA ALA A 269 -16.55 -0.92 17.74
C ALA A 269 -15.88 0.09 16.79
N ILE A 270 -16.50 1.25 16.51
CA ILE A 270 -15.89 2.32 15.69
C ILE A 270 -15.38 3.48 16.55
N LEU A 271 -14.62 4.40 15.93
CA LEU A 271 -14.21 5.64 16.60
C LEU A 271 -15.42 6.48 16.94
N PHE A 272 -15.49 6.95 18.19
CA PHE A 272 -16.53 7.81 18.74
C PHE A 272 -17.94 7.37 18.30
N PRO A 273 -18.42 6.21 18.71
CA PRO A 273 -19.62 5.56 18.20
C PRO A 273 -20.92 6.12 18.77
N PHE A 274 -21.02 7.44 18.97
CA PHE A 274 -22.16 8.05 19.64
C PHE A 274 -23.06 8.78 18.64
N LYS A 275 -24.36 8.48 18.73
CA LYS A 275 -25.38 9.24 18.02
C LYS A 275 -25.51 10.64 18.61
N ILE A 276 -25.50 11.68 17.79
CA ILE A 276 -25.81 13.05 18.19
C ILE A 276 -27.24 13.11 18.72
N ASN A 277 -27.44 13.81 19.83
CA ASN A 277 -28.73 13.90 20.54
C ASN A 277 -29.29 12.53 20.96
N GLY A 278 -28.44 11.51 21.01
CA GLY A 278 -28.84 10.12 21.33
C GLY A 278 -28.74 9.71 22.80
N GLY A 279 -28.33 10.62 23.70
CA GLY A 279 -28.19 10.31 25.12
C GLY A 279 -27.24 9.15 25.41
N GLY A 280 -26.10 9.08 24.68
CA GLY A 280 -25.12 8.01 24.83
C GLY A 280 -25.40 6.74 23.98
N MET A 281 -26.42 6.78 23.11
CA MET A 281 -26.69 5.67 22.19
C MET A 281 -25.50 5.38 21.28
N LYS A 282 -25.13 4.11 21.18
CA LYS A 282 -24.11 3.59 20.27
C LYS A 282 -24.77 2.72 19.21
N PRO A 283 -24.92 3.21 17.96
CA PRO A 283 -25.45 2.39 16.88
C PRO A 283 -24.57 1.15 16.62
N THR A 284 -25.22 0.09 16.14
CA THR A 284 -24.57 -1.16 15.72
C THR A 284 -24.74 -1.42 14.22
N GLU A 285 -25.59 -0.65 13.56
CA GLU A 285 -25.81 -0.71 12.12
C GLU A 285 -25.68 0.69 11.54
N PHE A 286 -24.95 0.81 10.42
CA PHE A 286 -24.68 2.06 9.75
C PHE A 286 -24.92 1.92 8.26
N ASP A 287 -25.51 2.91 7.63
CA ASP A 287 -25.54 3.04 6.18
C ASP A 287 -24.15 3.45 5.70
N ILE A 288 -23.59 2.70 4.76
CA ILE A 288 -22.37 3.09 4.04
C ILE A 288 -22.79 4.01 2.90
N LEU A 289 -22.47 5.30 2.97
CA LEU A 289 -22.72 6.24 1.87
C LEU A 289 -21.52 6.38 0.94
N LYS A 290 -20.31 6.15 1.43
CA LYS A 290 -19.09 6.12 0.63
C LYS A 290 -18.15 5.07 1.18
N LEU A 291 -17.56 4.30 0.30
CA LEU A 291 -16.47 3.38 0.60
C LEU A 291 -15.56 3.30 -0.61
N THR A 292 -14.36 3.82 -0.46
CA THR A 292 -13.27 3.76 -1.44
C THR A 292 -12.02 3.20 -0.76
N SER A 293 -10.92 3.10 -1.49
CA SER A 293 -9.64 2.67 -0.91
C SER A 293 -9.16 3.57 0.23
N ASP A 294 -9.55 4.85 0.24
CA ASP A 294 -9.08 5.86 1.19
C ASP A 294 -10.18 6.56 2.00
N GLN A 295 -11.46 6.43 1.64
CA GLN A 295 -12.57 7.11 2.32
C GLN A 295 -13.68 6.17 2.75
N LEU A 296 -14.19 6.38 3.97
CA LEU A 296 -15.35 5.70 4.53
C LEU A 296 -16.29 6.73 5.13
N VAL A 297 -17.53 6.82 4.61
CA VAL A 297 -18.59 7.65 5.17
C VAL A 297 -19.71 6.76 5.66
N LEU A 298 -19.93 6.78 6.97
CA LEU A 298 -20.98 6.06 7.68
C LEU A 298 -22.07 7.03 8.13
N VAL A 299 -23.33 6.58 8.08
CA VAL A 299 -24.46 7.33 8.60
C VAL A 299 -25.34 6.42 9.42
N TYR A 300 -25.87 6.95 10.52
CA TYR A 300 -26.94 6.34 11.28
C TYR A 300 -28.14 7.30 11.30
N GLY A 301 -29.26 6.86 10.77
CA GLY A 301 -30.53 7.59 10.82
C GLY A 301 -31.40 7.09 11.94
N GLY A 302 -31.82 7.97 12.84
CA GLY A 302 -32.79 7.66 13.87
C GLY A 302 -34.20 8.15 13.47
N ASN A 303 -35.20 7.31 13.69
CA ASN A 303 -36.62 7.66 13.62
C ASN A 303 -37.13 8.16 12.24
N GLY A 304 -37.18 7.25 11.27
CA GLY A 304 -37.91 7.44 10.01
C GLY A 304 -37.23 8.33 9.00
N ALA A 305 -37.80 8.36 7.83
CA ALA A 305 -37.42 9.29 6.75
C ALA A 305 -37.46 10.74 7.22
N TRP A 306 -36.46 11.52 6.81
CA TRP A 306 -36.34 12.95 7.16
C TRP A 306 -36.03 13.21 8.64
N GLY A 307 -35.72 12.16 9.43
CA GLY A 307 -35.25 12.32 10.77
C GLY A 307 -33.80 12.79 10.84
N GLU A 308 -33.32 13.05 12.05
CA GLU A 308 -31.91 13.40 12.27
C GLU A 308 -31.02 12.18 12.02
N ALA A 309 -30.02 12.35 11.19
CA ALA A 309 -28.93 11.41 11.00
C ALA A 309 -27.66 11.90 11.70
N THR A 310 -26.85 10.97 12.20
CA THR A 310 -25.46 11.24 12.60
C THR A 310 -24.55 10.62 11.55
N TYR A 311 -23.47 11.31 11.18
CA TYR A 311 -22.50 10.83 10.22
C TYR A 311 -21.08 10.82 10.79
N TRP A 312 -20.25 9.92 10.26
CA TRP A 312 -18.84 9.74 10.54
C TRP A 312 -18.08 9.70 9.22
N ARG A 313 -16.97 10.40 9.13
CA ARG A 313 -16.07 10.36 7.98
C ARG A 313 -14.70 9.93 8.44
N PHE A 314 -14.20 8.90 7.82
CA PHE A 314 -12.87 8.36 8.06
C PHE A 314 -12.05 8.36 6.78
N ARG A 315 -10.75 8.52 6.94
CA ARG A 315 -9.77 8.37 5.87
C ARG A 315 -8.78 7.28 6.23
N SER A 316 -8.44 6.44 5.26
CA SER A 316 -7.32 5.51 5.34
C SER A 316 -6.13 6.08 4.58
N GLU A 317 -4.94 5.92 5.14
CA GLU A 317 -3.67 6.32 4.50
C GLU A 317 -2.83 5.08 4.14
N SER A 318 -3.36 3.87 4.33
CA SER A 318 -2.56 2.66 4.44
C SER A 318 -2.63 1.69 3.26
N ASP A 319 -3.27 2.03 2.14
CA ASP A 319 -3.36 1.09 1.01
C ASP A 319 -3.02 1.74 -0.32
N ALA A 320 -1.72 1.79 -0.61
CA ALA A 320 -1.23 2.34 -1.86
C ALA A 320 -1.65 1.52 -3.08
N ASP A 321 -1.68 0.19 -2.97
CA ASP A 321 -2.11 -0.69 -4.04
C ASP A 321 -3.59 -0.43 -4.36
N GLY A 322 -4.45 -0.37 -3.33
CA GLY A 322 -5.85 -0.04 -3.49
C GLY A 322 -6.07 1.36 -4.04
N MET A 323 -5.37 2.36 -3.56
CA MET A 323 -5.45 3.73 -4.10
C MET A 323 -5.01 3.79 -5.56
N LEU A 324 -3.99 3.01 -5.95
CA LEU A 324 -3.46 3.00 -7.32
C LEU A 324 -4.34 2.19 -8.29
N THR A 325 -4.99 1.11 -7.83
CA THR A 325 -5.67 0.09 -8.66
C THR A 325 -7.16 -0.11 -8.41
N ASP A 326 -7.74 0.44 -7.33
CA ASP A 326 -9.07 0.10 -6.79
C ASP A 326 -9.24 -1.42 -6.52
N PHE A 327 -8.15 -2.11 -6.18
CA PHE A 327 -8.08 -3.58 -6.07
C PHE A 327 -8.57 -4.35 -7.31
N GLY A 328 -8.55 -3.69 -8.45
CA GLY A 328 -8.91 -4.21 -9.77
C GLY A 328 -8.04 -3.55 -10.81
N THR A 329 -8.69 -2.94 -11.79
CA THR A 329 -8.00 -2.17 -12.84
C THR A 329 -8.48 -0.73 -12.79
N LYS A 330 -7.59 0.20 -12.40
CA LYS A 330 -7.90 1.64 -12.33
C LYS A 330 -7.20 2.39 -13.45
N ALA A 331 -7.96 3.26 -14.09
CA ALA A 331 -7.45 4.10 -15.17
C ALA A 331 -7.07 5.50 -14.67
N TRP A 332 -5.90 5.97 -15.11
CA TRP A 332 -5.34 7.27 -14.82
C TRP A 332 -5.11 8.05 -16.12
N THR A 333 -5.43 9.33 -16.12
CA THR A 333 -5.21 10.25 -17.24
C THR A 333 -4.57 11.53 -16.77
N TRP A 334 -4.17 12.40 -17.69
CA TRP A 334 -3.57 13.68 -17.36
C TRP A 334 -4.46 14.57 -16.54
N ASP A 335 -3.92 15.21 -15.50
CA ASP A 335 -4.64 16.16 -14.66
C ASP A 335 -4.27 17.59 -15.06
N PHE A 336 -5.17 18.25 -15.78
CA PHE A 336 -5.04 19.67 -16.17
C PHE A 336 -5.79 20.62 -15.22
N ALA A 337 -6.55 20.10 -14.25
CA ALA A 337 -7.45 20.92 -13.44
C ALA A 337 -6.69 21.85 -12.49
N ASP A 338 -5.60 21.34 -11.90
CA ASP A 338 -4.87 22.05 -10.87
C ASP A 338 -3.50 22.57 -11.36
N GLY A 339 -3.35 22.84 -12.67
CA GLY A 339 -2.16 23.41 -13.28
C GLY A 339 -1.33 22.42 -14.11
N PRO A 340 -0.02 22.63 -14.22
CA PRO A 340 0.80 21.80 -15.11
C PRO A 340 0.71 20.32 -14.78
N CYS A 341 0.40 19.50 -15.80
CA CYS A 341 0.30 18.05 -15.67
C CYS A 341 1.66 17.34 -15.85
N TRP A 342 2.60 17.96 -16.53
CA TRP A 342 3.97 17.50 -16.74
C TRP A 342 4.90 18.70 -16.81
N GLY A 343 6.06 18.60 -16.16
CA GLY A 343 6.98 19.73 -16.09
C GLY A 343 8.23 19.42 -15.28
N ASN A 344 8.98 20.46 -14.96
CA ASN A 344 10.17 20.36 -14.13
C ASN A 344 10.14 21.31 -12.93
N GLY A 345 11.02 21.03 -11.97
CA GLY A 345 11.18 21.81 -10.76
C GLY A 345 12.44 21.43 -10.00
N GLN A 346 12.60 21.96 -8.80
CA GLN A 346 13.73 21.65 -7.96
C GLN A 346 13.45 20.39 -7.12
N TYR A 347 14.27 19.36 -7.29
CA TYR A 347 14.17 18.11 -6.53
C TYR A 347 14.45 18.34 -5.05
N ALA A 348 13.51 17.91 -4.20
CA ALA A 348 13.63 18.00 -2.76
C ALA A 348 14.06 19.38 -2.20
N GLY A 349 13.73 20.43 -2.92
CA GLY A 349 14.03 21.81 -2.53
C GLY A 349 13.06 22.38 -1.47
N ASN A 350 11.80 21.89 -1.49
CA ASN A 350 10.75 22.18 -0.52
C ASN A 350 10.15 20.88 -0.02
N ASP A 351 9.25 20.99 0.99
CA ASP A 351 8.38 19.87 1.38
C ASP A 351 7.61 19.31 0.19
N GLY A 352 7.54 17.98 0.10
CA GLY A 352 6.89 17.29 -1.01
C GLY A 352 5.38 17.55 -1.11
N ALA A 353 4.70 17.89 0.00
CA ALA A 353 3.31 18.35 -0.04
C ALA A 353 3.20 19.71 -0.71
N ASP A 354 4.08 20.65 -0.36
CA ASP A 354 4.13 21.97 -1.00
C ASP A 354 4.40 21.85 -2.50
N PHE A 355 5.33 20.97 -2.89
CA PHE A 355 5.59 20.69 -4.30
C PHE A 355 4.36 20.10 -5.02
N ALA A 356 3.69 19.14 -4.38
CA ALA A 356 2.55 18.45 -4.97
C ALA A 356 1.28 19.34 -5.01
N ASP A 357 0.97 20.03 -3.91
CA ASP A 357 -0.31 20.73 -3.74
C ASP A 357 -0.24 22.21 -4.12
N ASN A 358 0.86 22.90 -3.75
CA ASN A 358 1.02 24.33 -3.94
C ASN A 358 2.02 24.69 -5.06
N ARG A 359 2.63 23.69 -5.70
CA ARG A 359 3.62 23.84 -6.77
C ARG A 359 4.89 24.54 -6.32
N GLY A 360 5.23 24.43 -5.02
CA GLY A 360 6.47 24.96 -4.49
C GLY A 360 7.68 24.41 -5.25
N ASN A 361 8.54 25.31 -5.71
CA ASN A 361 9.74 25.00 -6.51
C ASN A 361 9.51 24.30 -7.86
N GLN A 362 8.29 24.33 -8.41
CA GLN A 362 8.08 24.01 -9.84
C GLN A 362 8.50 25.20 -10.71
N TRP A 363 9.21 24.93 -11.80
CA TRP A 363 9.79 25.98 -12.66
C TRP A 363 9.03 26.16 -13.97
N TRP A 364 8.78 25.06 -14.66
CA TRP A 364 8.11 25.04 -15.94
C TRP A 364 7.20 23.82 -16.06
N GLY A 365 6.13 23.94 -16.84
CA GLY A 365 5.26 22.81 -17.12
C GLY A 365 4.18 23.13 -18.13
N VAL A 366 3.52 22.09 -18.63
CA VAL A 366 2.43 22.15 -19.57
C VAL A 366 1.09 22.02 -18.85
N SER A 367 0.18 22.94 -19.12
CA SER A 367 -1.08 23.10 -18.39
C SER A 367 -2.33 22.84 -19.24
N THR A 368 -2.16 22.68 -20.56
CA THR A 368 -3.28 22.45 -21.47
C THR A 368 -3.05 21.24 -22.37
N PRO A 369 -4.12 20.62 -22.88
CA PRO A 369 -4.02 19.54 -23.86
C PRO A 369 -3.18 19.90 -25.10
N GLU A 370 -3.29 21.15 -25.57
CA GLU A 370 -2.57 21.64 -26.74
C GLU A 370 -1.06 21.76 -26.47
N GLU A 371 -0.69 22.29 -25.30
CA GLU A 371 0.73 22.36 -24.88
C GLU A 371 1.34 20.99 -24.75
N LEU A 372 0.60 20.03 -24.11
CA LEU A 372 1.07 18.65 -23.98
C LEU A 372 1.24 17.99 -25.35
N THR A 373 0.28 18.14 -26.25
CA THR A 373 0.36 17.63 -27.62
C THR A 373 1.58 18.18 -28.34
N GLY A 374 1.93 19.45 -28.12
CA GLY A 374 3.15 20.05 -28.67
C GLY A 374 4.41 19.35 -28.16
N GLN A 375 4.47 18.98 -26.88
CA GLN A 375 5.61 18.24 -26.32
C GLN A 375 5.68 16.80 -26.81
N LEU A 376 4.54 16.12 -26.93
CA LEU A 376 4.46 14.74 -27.44
C LEU A 376 4.97 14.61 -28.90
N GLY A 377 4.93 15.69 -29.67
CA GLY A 377 5.45 15.74 -31.06
C GLY A 377 6.95 15.90 -31.19
N HIS A 378 7.69 16.07 -30.09
CA HIS A 378 9.15 16.27 -30.16
C HIS A 378 9.87 14.96 -30.46
N SER A 379 10.74 14.99 -31.48
CA SER A 379 11.44 13.80 -31.99
C SER A 379 12.49 13.23 -31.04
N ASP A 380 13.00 14.02 -30.10
CA ASP A 380 13.99 13.63 -29.09
C ASP A 380 13.41 12.86 -27.92
N THR A 381 12.07 12.82 -27.75
CA THR A 381 11.41 12.04 -26.72
C THR A 381 11.33 10.55 -27.04
N GLY A 382 11.52 10.15 -28.30
CA GLY A 382 11.41 8.77 -28.75
C GLY A 382 9.97 8.25 -28.80
N VAL A 383 8.98 9.14 -28.78
CA VAL A 383 7.56 8.82 -28.99
C VAL A 383 7.22 9.04 -30.46
N ALA A 384 6.60 8.08 -31.11
CA ALA A 384 6.11 8.25 -32.48
C ALA A 384 4.98 9.30 -32.52
N THR A 385 5.04 10.20 -33.48
CA THR A 385 4.03 11.25 -33.69
C THR A 385 2.64 10.61 -33.80
N GLY A 386 1.71 10.96 -32.91
CA GLY A 386 0.35 10.45 -32.87
C GLY A 386 0.14 9.12 -32.10
N GLU A 387 1.21 8.53 -31.55
CA GLU A 387 1.11 7.34 -30.70
C GLU A 387 0.45 7.65 -29.37
N GLU A 388 0.75 8.81 -28.81
CA GLU A 388 0.21 9.28 -27.54
C GLU A 388 -0.37 10.69 -27.70
N SER A 389 -1.45 10.98 -26.98
CA SER A 389 -2.21 12.24 -27.07
C SER A 389 -2.59 12.70 -25.66
N ALA A 390 -3.10 13.92 -25.54
CA ALA A 390 -3.53 14.47 -24.25
C ALA A 390 -4.72 13.74 -23.61
N ASP A 391 -5.46 12.95 -24.36
CA ASP A 391 -6.56 12.08 -23.93
C ASP A 391 -6.12 10.61 -23.74
N ALA A 392 -4.81 10.32 -23.89
CA ALA A 392 -4.23 9.03 -23.52
C ALA A 392 -4.41 8.74 -22.04
N TYR A 393 -4.46 7.47 -21.71
CA TYR A 393 -4.59 7.02 -20.32
C TYR A 393 -3.73 5.78 -20.06
N MET A 394 -3.45 5.50 -18.79
CA MET A 394 -2.82 4.28 -18.37
C MET A 394 -3.67 3.57 -17.33
N THR A 395 -3.56 2.25 -17.25
CA THR A 395 -4.21 1.45 -16.22
C THR A 395 -3.15 0.78 -15.36
N PHE A 396 -3.42 0.72 -14.06
CA PHE A 396 -2.72 -0.18 -13.14
C PHE A 396 -3.67 -1.30 -12.78
N ASP A 397 -3.22 -2.53 -12.93
CA ASP A 397 -4.01 -3.73 -12.69
C ASP A 397 -3.45 -4.50 -11.49
N TYR A 398 -4.28 -4.63 -10.43
CA TYR A 398 -3.89 -5.23 -9.16
C TYR A 398 -3.54 -6.71 -9.29
N ALA A 399 -4.36 -7.46 -10.03
CA ALA A 399 -4.23 -8.90 -10.11
C ALA A 399 -2.98 -9.34 -10.89
N THR A 400 -2.55 -8.55 -11.86
CA THR A 400 -1.42 -8.88 -12.74
C THR A 400 -0.15 -8.10 -12.42
N GLY A 401 -0.20 -7.06 -11.56
CA GLY A 401 0.92 -6.16 -11.32
C GLY A 401 1.37 -5.40 -12.58
N LYS A 402 0.46 -5.19 -13.55
CA LYS A 402 0.79 -4.56 -14.83
C LYS A 402 0.31 -3.12 -14.91
N VAL A 403 1.18 -2.26 -15.44
CA VAL A 403 0.82 -0.93 -15.92
C VAL A 403 0.76 -0.96 -17.44
N THR A 404 -0.36 -0.47 -18.00
CA THR A 404 -0.57 -0.46 -19.46
C THR A 404 -1.02 0.93 -19.91
N SER A 405 -0.31 1.52 -20.85
CA SER A 405 -0.64 2.82 -21.47
C SER A 405 -1.43 2.62 -22.75
N TYR A 406 -2.45 3.44 -22.93
CA TYR A 406 -3.37 3.40 -24.06
C TYR A 406 -3.47 4.77 -24.73
N SER A 407 -3.67 4.79 -26.05
CA SER A 407 -4.08 6.00 -26.77
C SER A 407 -5.48 6.44 -26.35
N GLY A 408 -5.87 7.66 -26.67
CA GLY A 408 -7.24 8.15 -26.45
C GLY A 408 -8.31 7.28 -27.11
N ALA A 409 -7.98 6.60 -28.21
CA ALA A 409 -8.84 5.64 -28.90
C ALA A 409 -8.87 4.24 -28.26
N GLY A 410 -8.13 4.02 -27.16
CA GLY A 410 -8.10 2.75 -26.45
C GLY A 410 -7.14 1.69 -27.02
N SER A 411 -6.28 2.06 -27.98
CA SER A 411 -5.23 1.14 -28.48
C SER A 411 -4.08 1.09 -27.48
N GLN A 412 -3.62 -0.10 -27.13
CA GLN A 412 -2.46 -0.27 -26.25
C GLN A 412 -1.20 0.30 -26.93
N ILE A 413 -0.49 1.16 -26.20
CA ILE A 413 0.78 1.76 -26.63
C ILE A 413 1.95 1.00 -25.99
N ARG A 414 1.94 0.82 -24.68
CA ARG A 414 3.00 0.21 -23.88
C ARG A 414 2.44 -0.59 -22.72
N GLN A 415 3.20 -1.55 -22.24
CA GLN A 415 2.89 -2.32 -21.04
C GLN A 415 4.19 -2.64 -20.32
N GLY A 416 4.14 -2.67 -19.01
CA GLY A 416 5.20 -3.13 -18.12
C GLY A 416 4.63 -3.58 -16.79
N SER A 417 5.51 -3.97 -15.89
CA SER A 417 5.19 -4.27 -14.50
C SER A 417 5.26 -3.02 -13.63
N PHE A 418 4.67 -3.07 -12.46
CA PHE A 418 4.86 -2.07 -11.42
C PHE A 418 4.97 -2.70 -10.03
N GLU A 419 5.70 -2.02 -9.17
CA GLU A 419 5.78 -2.26 -7.72
C GLU A 419 5.61 -0.94 -6.99
N ILE A 420 4.91 -0.93 -5.88
CA ILE A 420 4.72 0.25 -5.05
C ILE A 420 5.22 -0.02 -3.63
N SER A 421 6.01 0.90 -3.10
CA SER A 421 6.38 0.97 -1.69
C SER A 421 5.85 2.29 -1.15
N TYR A 422 5.10 2.26 -0.04
CA TYR A 422 4.40 3.43 0.47
C TYR A 422 4.48 3.51 1.99
N ASN A 423 4.73 4.70 2.52
CA ASN A 423 4.92 4.93 3.94
C ASN A 423 3.67 5.54 4.61
N MET A 424 2.53 4.90 4.44
CA MET A 424 1.28 5.14 5.19
C MET A 424 0.94 6.61 5.51
N GLY A 425 1.09 7.51 4.52
CA GLY A 425 0.78 8.94 4.68
C GLY A 425 1.85 9.77 5.41
N GLU A 426 2.90 9.14 5.92
CA GLU A 426 4.05 9.85 6.47
C GLU A 426 5.12 10.04 5.38
N ARG A 427 5.54 11.29 5.19
CA ARG A 427 6.62 11.58 4.23
C ARG A 427 7.97 11.17 4.77
N LEU A 428 8.73 10.47 3.93
CA LEU A 428 10.13 10.19 4.19
C LEU A 428 10.97 11.45 3.98
N LYS A 429 11.99 11.60 4.81
CA LYS A 429 12.97 12.66 4.63
C LYS A 429 13.91 12.30 3.48
N ASN A 430 14.06 13.21 2.54
CA ASN A 430 15.12 13.12 1.56
C ASN A 430 16.48 13.08 2.28
N ALA A 431 17.31 12.09 1.92
CA ALA A 431 18.56 11.81 2.63
C ALA A 431 19.57 12.97 2.58
N ASP A 432 19.56 13.74 1.50
CA ASP A 432 20.54 14.80 1.28
C ASP A 432 20.06 16.16 1.80
N SER A 433 18.79 16.54 1.57
CA SER A 433 18.24 17.84 2.00
C SER A 433 17.62 17.81 3.39
N GLY A 434 17.21 16.64 3.87
CA GLY A 434 16.50 16.47 5.14
C GLY A 434 15.06 16.95 5.14
N VAL A 435 14.53 17.45 4.00
CA VAL A 435 13.12 17.84 3.88
C VAL A 435 12.22 16.63 3.82
N LEU A 436 10.98 16.75 4.30
CA LEU A 436 9.93 15.75 4.14
C LEU A 436 9.51 15.73 2.66
N TRP A 437 9.85 14.66 1.94
CA TRP A 437 9.71 14.63 0.49
C TRP A 437 8.66 13.65 -0.01
N GLU A 438 8.97 12.37 -0.07
CA GLU A 438 8.15 11.35 -0.69
C GLU A 438 7.24 10.61 0.30
N LEU A 439 6.09 10.15 -0.18
CA LEU A 439 5.21 9.20 0.54
C LEU A 439 5.60 7.75 0.28
N GLY A 440 6.42 7.52 -0.73
CA GLY A 440 6.86 6.20 -1.16
C GLY A 440 7.42 6.24 -2.58
N THR A 441 7.66 5.07 -3.13
CA THR A 441 8.26 4.90 -4.46
C THR A 441 7.37 4.02 -5.34
N LEU A 442 7.14 4.44 -6.57
CA LEU A 442 6.58 3.61 -7.64
C LEU A 442 7.71 3.16 -8.55
N LYS A 443 7.94 1.87 -8.67
CA LYS A 443 8.85 1.28 -9.65
C LYS A 443 8.06 0.75 -10.84
N THR A 444 8.57 0.96 -12.04
CA THR A 444 7.96 0.44 -13.27
C THR A 444 9.03 -0.01 -14.26
N ASP A 445 8.64 -0.82 -15.22
CA ASP A 445 9.51 -1.02 -16.39
C ASP A 445 9.70 0.29 -17.15
N ALA A 446 10.88 0.49 -17.73
CA ALA A 446 11.23 1.72 -18.44
C ALA A 446 10.23 2.05 -19.56
N GLY A 447 9.61 3.20 -19.45
CA GLY A 447 8.68 3.68 -20.46
C GLY A 447 7.24 3.22 -20.32
N SER A 448 6.85 2.59 -19.22
CA SER A 448 5.51 2.00 -19.08
C SER A 448 4.40 3.01 -18.75
N ILE A 449 4.72 4.11 -18.06
CA ILE A 449 3.74 5.17 -17.76
C ILE A 449 3.49 6.09 -18.96
N LEU A 450 2.48 6.95 -18.87
CA LEU A 450 2.22 7.97 -19.87
C LEU A 450 3.40 8.96 -19.99
N PHE A 451 3.84 9.21 -21.20
CA PHE A 451 4.93 10.13 -21.54
C PHE A 451 6.12 10.03 -20.58
N PRO A 452 6.80 8.87 -20.56
CA PRO A 452 7.77 8.52 -19.54
C PRO A 452 9.15 9.16 -19.75
N PHE A 453 9.22 10.42 -20.10
CA PHE A 453 10.48 11.08 -20.45
C PHE A 453 10.87 12.13 -19.42
N MET A 454 12.12 12.04 -18.98
CA MET A 454 12.74 13.07 -18.16
C MET A 454 12.97 14.33 -19.00
N ILE A 455 12.56 15.50 -18.49
CA ILE A 455 12.87 16.79 -19.09
C ILE A 455 14.39 16.99 -19.07
N ASN A 456 14.94 17.51 -20.16
CA ASN A 456 16.38 17.66 -20.36
C ASN A 456 17.20 16.36 -20.23
N GLY A 457 16.53 15.21 -20.21
CA GLY A 457 17.15 13.90 -19.98
C GLY A 457 17.61 13.18 -21.26
N GLY A 458 17.54 13.80 -22.44
CA GLY A 458 17.99 13.19 -23.69
C GLY A 458 17.30 11.87 -24.04
N GLY A 459 15.99 11.74 -23.73
CA GLY A 459 15.22 10.51 -23.95
C GLY A 459 15.27 9.50 -22.80
N THR A 460 15.85 9.87 -21.66
CA THR A 460 15.86 9.03 -20.45
C THR A 460 14.43 8.72 -20.00
N LYS A 461 14.15 7.44 -19.76
CA LYS A 461 12.88 6.91 -19.24
C LYS A 461 13.11 6.40 -17.82
N PRO A 462 12.68 7.13 -16.81
CA PRO A 462 12.78 6.67 -15.43
C PRO A 462 12.03 5.36 -15.17
N THR A 463 12.52 4.61 -14.19
CA THR A 463 11.91 3.37 -13.70
C THR A 463 11.45 3.48 -12.24
N ASP A 464 12.03 4.43 -11.51
CA ASP A 464 11.76 4.64 -10.09
C ASP A 464 11.26 6.07 -9.92
N PHE A 465 10.07 6.22 -9.33
CA PHE A 465 9.43 7.51 -9.16
C PHE A 465 9.12 7.73 -7.69
N ASP A 466 9.45 8.90 -7.17
CA ASP A 466 8.96 9.34 -5.87
C ASP A 466 7.46 9.65 -5.99
N ILE A 467 6.66 9.09 -5.09
CA ILE A 467 5.24 9.40 -4.96
C ILE A 467 5.12 10.60 -4.03
N LEU A 468 4.74 11.75 -4.55
CA LEU A 468 4.47 12.93 -3.71
C LEU A 468 3.00 13.05 -3.31
N LYS A 469 2.10 12.48 -4.08
CA LYS A 469 0.67 12.39 -3.78
C LYS A 469 0.10 11.12 -4.38
N LEU A 470 -0.67 10.42 -3.58
CA LEU A 470 -1.50 9.30 -4.03
C LEU A 470 -2.78 9.32 -3.21
N THR A 471 -3.89 9.53 -3.90
CA THR A 471 -5.24 9.49 -3.36
C THR A 471 -6.12 8.68 -4.30
N ASP A 472 -7.38 8.49 -3.95
CA ASP A 472 -8.31 7.82 -4.86
C ASP A 472 -8.43 8.52 -6.24
N ASN A 473 -8.21 9.83 -6.29
CA ASN A 473 -8.43 10.64 -7.49
C ASN A 473 -7.18 11.29 -8.08
N GLN A 474 -6.06 11.35 -7.37
CA GLN A 474 -4.84 12.04 -7.82
C GLN A 474 -3.58 11.21 -7.58
N LEU A 475 -2.68 11.22 -8.56
CA LEU A 475 -1.35 10.63 -8.49
C LEU A 475 -0.33 11.68 -8.97
N VAL A 476 0.64 12.02 -8.11
CA VAL A 476 1.76 12.90 -8.45
C VAL A 476 3.05 12.12 -8.28
N LEU A 477 3.73 11.91 -9.41
CA LEU A 477 5.02 11.24 -9.51
C LEU A 477 6.12 12.26 -9.78
N VAL A 478 7.30 12.03 -9.22
CA VAL A 478 8.48 12.83 -9.47
C VAL A 478 9.69 11.92 -9.71
N TYR A 479 10.52 12.30 -10.64
CA TYR A 479 11.86 11.72 -10.80
C TYR A 479 12.89 12.82 -10.69
N GLY A 480 13.79 12.70 -9.71
CA GLY A 480 14.92 13.61 -9.53
C GLY A 480 16.18 13.04 -10.16
N GLY A 481 16.76 13.78 -11.10
CA GLY A 481 18.08 13.47 -11.65
C GLY A 481 19.19 14.20 -10.89
N ASN A 482 20.28 13.52 -10.57
CA ASN A 482 21.53 14.08 -10.08
C ASN A 482 21.48 14.90 -8.78
N GLY A 483 21.18 14.23 -7.68
CA GLY A 483 21.41 14.74 -6.32
C GLY A 483 20.41 15.78 -5.85
N THR A 484 20.57 16.15 -4.58
CA THR A 484 19.76 17.16 -3.89
C THR A 484 19.82 18.49 -4.62
N TRP A 485 18.68 19.15 -4.72
CA TRP A 485 18.53 20.45 -5.38
C TRP A 485 18.78 20.42 -6.90
N GLY A 486 18.86 19.21 -7.49
CA GLY A 486 18.89 19.03 -8.93
C GLY A 486 17.55 19.27 -9.60
N GLU A 487 17.54 19.19 -10.93
CA GLU A 487 16.30 19.23 -11.68
C GLU A 487 15.49 17.95 -11.48
N ALA A 488 14.21 18.10 -11.17
CA ALA A 488 13.23 17.02 -11.14
C ALA A 488 12.26 17.14 -12.30
N THR A 489 11.80 16.04 -12.84
CA THR A 489 10.64 15.98 -13.73
C THR A 489 9.44 15.45 -12.92
N TYR A 490 8.25 16.03 -13.13
CA TYR A 490 7.04 15.60 -12.47
C TYR A 490 5.91 15.26 -13.45
N TRP A 491 5.03 14.36 -13.03
CA TRP A 491 3.82 13.91 -13.72
C TRP A 491 2.64 14.02 -12.77
N ARG A 492 1.53 14.57 -13.24
CA ARG A 492 0.28 14.64 -12.50
C ARG A 492 -0.82 13.95 -13.28
N PHE A 493 -1.44 12.99 -12.60
CA PHE A 493 -2.54 12.22 -13.15
C PHE A 493 -3.76 12.31 -12.23
N LYS A 494 -4.93 12.21 -12.83
CA LYS A 494 -6.19 12.02 -12.13
C LYS A 494 -6.85 10.72 -12.55
N LYS A 495 -7.75 10.22 -11.72
CA LYS A 495 -8.63 9.10 -12.07
C LYS A 495 -9.43 9.48 -13.33
N LYS A 496 -9.50 8.55 -14.29
CA LYS A 496 -10.22 8.71 -15.55
C LYS A 496 -11.72 8.46 -15.36
#